data_59a9cbba6f1e928f0e0355159951b428
#
_entry.id   59a9cbba6f1e928f0e0355159951b428
#
_cell.length_a   1.000
_cell.length_b   1.000
_cell.length_c   1.000
_cell.angle_alpha   90.00
_cell.angle_beta   90.00
_cell.angle_gamma   90.00
#
_symmetry.space_group_name_H-M   'P 1'
#
loop_
_entity.id
_entity.type
_entity.pdbx_description
1 polymer ?
#
loop_
_entity_poly.entity_id
_entity_poly.type
_entity_poly.pdbx_seq_one_letter_code
_entity_poly.pdbx_strand_id
1 'polypeptide(L)'
;LSRNLTVNQLLFLTHLLLVLILIAGFSVTRYQSEWSTRLNNEVVLAEQIIAPLVLESSTAVAGRNYAALTLPSQKQTLLNIEPLLLLDVTGVSDYSSQSVSVRYQRDIADIWRMDVSTDEINQTRKQRNDLGSALTTTTQQSDAQRKKITYLVKKLDGELKTIERAKLMSKTVALPWLLPAGDYSYKFLPDEKVLVVQTPLVNKNGGTLKAVFDASTLYHLKTQIVKTLFLEAAIALLASVLLIIVVSNSIVSPLKRLANKISQDIEKLDISDMKELKRQDEIGILARALQSLTEKTQSQMKLLRHLSDTDALTGMSGRHKYEDKAEVLFRTSQSKQQNFGIIICDIDSFKLYNDTFGHSKGDEVIKKIAGVLLAVTRNNDLCFRIGGEEFIILFTDKDANNVHSIAERMRKEVQRLAIPHHTESGIVTLSLGAVLATQASGHWSYQNIFDHADEQLYKAKGKGRNCTVFSEIDASMAPTRNVNHADNAIKFMD
;
A
#
# COMPACT_ATOMS: atom_id res chain seq x y z
N LEU A 1 11.08 -3.71 6.83
CA LEU A 1 10.32 -2.59 6.22
C LEU A 1 8.81 -2.60 6.55
N SER A 2 8.20 -3.70 7.00
CA SER A 2 6.74 -3.84 7.20
C SER A 2 6.19 -3.36 8.55
N ARG A 3 7.04 -3.02 9.52
CA ARG A 3 6.58 -2.74 10.90
C ARG A 3 5.92 -1.37 11.15
N ASN A 4 6.03 -0.42 10.22
CA ASN A 4 5.52 0.96 10.39
C ASN A 4 4.55 1.44 9.30
N LEU A 5 4.15 0.55 8.37
CA LEU A 5 3.24 0.93 7.29
C LEU A 5 1.79 0.68 7.71
N THR A 6 0.92 1.64 7.45
CA THR A 6 -0.52 1.44 7.59
C THR A 6 -1.03 0.44 6.53
N VAL A 7 -2.14 -0.25 6.82
CA VAL A 7 -2.76 -1.19 5.86
C VAL A 7 -2.97 -0.55 4.49
N ASN A 8 -3.39 0.73 4.45
CA ASN A 8 -3.54 1.48 3.20
C ASN A 8 -2.22 1.64 2.44
N GLN A 9 -1.14 1.97 3.13
CA GLN A 9 0.19 2.14 2.51
C GLN A 9 0.73 0.80 2.00
N LEU A 10 0.52 -0.27 2.75
CA LEU A 10 0.93 -1.62 2.32
C LEU A 10 0.15 -2.05 1.08
N LEU A 11 -1.17 -1.89 1.08
CA LEU A 11 -2.04 -2.24 -0.04
C LEU A 11 -1.73 -1.39 -1.29
N PHE A 12 -1.47 -0.09 -1.11
CA PHE A 12 -1.01 0.78 -2.18
C PHE A 12 0.32 0.31 -2.78
N LEU A 13 1.32 0.04 -1.92
CA LEU A 13 2.66 -0.35 -2.36
C LEU A 13 2.67 -1.71 -3.09
N THR A 14 1.95 -2.70 -2.54
CA THR A 14 1.87 -4.04 -3.14
C THR A 14 1.13 -4.02 -4.47
N HIS A 15 0.02 -3.29 -4.56
CA HIS A 15 -0.73 -3.15 -5.81
C HIS A 15 0.08 -2.40 -6.86
N LEU A 16 0.71 -1.27 -6.49
CA LEU A 16 1.57 -0.50 -7.40
C LEU A 16 2.73 -1.35 -7.93
N LEU A 17 3.39 -2.09 -7.05
CA LEU A 17 4.49 -3.00 -7.43
C LEU A 17 4.01 -4.08 -8.41
N LEU A 18 2.88 -4.71 -8.11
CA LEU A 18 2.28 -5.72 -8.98
C LEU A 18 1.97 -5.15 -10.38
N VAL A 19 1.33 -3.99 -10.42
CA VAL A 19 0.99 -3.32 -11.69
C VAL A 19 2.25 -2.95 -12.47
N LEU A 20 3.29 -2.44 -11.83
CA LEU A 20 4.57 -2.13 -12.48
C LEU A 20 5.23 -3.38 -13.07
N ILE A 21 5.23 -4.50 -12.35
CA ILE A 21 5.76 -5.78 -12.85
C ILE A 21 4.96 -6.26 -14.06
N LEU A 22 3.64 -6.20 -14.00
CA LEU A 22 2.77 -6.61 -15.11
C LEU A 22 2.96 -5.72 -16.35
N ILE A 23 3.00 -4.40 -16.16
CA ILE A 23 3.24 -3.45 -17.25
C ILE A 23 4.61 -3.72 -17.88
N ALA A 24 5.67 -3.85 -17.08
CA ALA A 24 7.02 -4.11 -17.57
C ALA A 24 7.09 -5.44 -18.35
N GLY A 25 6.55 -6.52 -17.79
CA GLY A 25 6.52 -7.84 -18.45
C GLY A 25 5.75 -7.82 -19.75
N PHE A 26 4.56 -7.23 -19.76
CA PHE A 26 3.74 -7.13 -20.97
C PHE A 26 4.38 -6.24 -22.04
N SER A 27 4.95 -5.09 -21.65
CA SER A 27 5.62 -4.16 -22.56
C SER A 27 6.86 -4.80 -23.22
N VAL A 28 7.67 -5.52 -22.44
CA VAL A 28 8.85 -6.23 -23.00
C VAL A 28 8.42 -7.32 -23.98
N THR A 29 7.45 -8.15 -23.60
CA THR A 29 6.96 -9.23 -24.46
C THR A 29 6.35 -8.69 -25.75
N ARG A 30 5.53 -7.66 -25.66
CA ARG A 30 4.90 -7.01 -26.82
C ARG A 30 5.93 -6.34 -27.72
N TYR A 31 6.90 -5.64 -27.14
CA TYR A 31 7.99 -5.03 -27.89
C TYR A 31 8.77 -6.09 -28.69
N GLN A 32 9.17 -7.19 -28.03
CA GLN A 32 9.89 -8.28 -28.71
C GLN A 32 9.07 -8.92 -29.82
N SER A 33 7.80 -9.21 -29.57
CA SER A 33 6.90 -9.81 -30.55
C SER A 33 6.67 -8.89 -31.75
N GLU A 34 6.36 -7.63 -31.53
CA GLU A 34 6.06 -6.67 -32.60
C GLU A 34 7.31 -6.36 -33.42
N TRP A 35 8.46 -6.16 -32.72
CA TRP A 35 9.75 -5.95 -33.38
C TRP A 35 10.15 -7.14 -34.22
N SER A 36 10.11 -8.37 -33.69
CA SER A 36 10.50 -9.56 -34.43
C SER A 36 9.61 -9.81 -35.64
N THR A 37 8.30 -9.59 -35.51
CA THR A 37 7.35 -9.73 -36.60
C THR A 37 7.63 -8.72 -37.70
N ARG A 38 7.86 -7.46 -37.38
CA ARG A 38 8.16 -6.41 -38.36
C ARG A 38 9.48 -6.66 -39.08
N LEU A 39 10.53 -6.98 -38.29
CA LEU A 39 11.85 -7.31 -38.88
C LEU A 39 11.76 -8.51 -39.81
N ASN A 40 11.09 -9.57 -39.42
CA ASN A 40 10.91 -10.77 -40.24
C ASN A 40 10.15 -10.47 -41.52
N ASN A 41 9.13 -9.64 -41.46
CA ASN A 41 8.37 -9.23 -42.68
C ASN A 41 9.27 -8.45 -43.65
N GLU A 42 10.12 -7.55 -43.19
CA GLU A 42 11.05 -6.82 -44.05
C GLU A 42 12.12 -7.75 -44.63
N VAL A 43 12.61 -8.74 -43.87
CA VAL A 43 13.54 -9.76 -44.37
C VAL A 43 12.90 -10.58 -45.46
N VAL A 44 11.68 -11.10 -45.25
CA VAL A 44 10.94 -11.88 -46.24
C VAL A 44 10.70 -11.05 -47.53
N LEU A 45 10.34 -9.78 -47.38
CA LEU A 45 10.18 -8.88 -48.51
C LEU A 45 11.49 -8.69 -49.26
N ALA A 46 12.59 -8.45 -48.56
CA ALA A 46 13.90 -8.32 -49.15
C ALA A 46 14.33 -9.61 -49.89
N GLU A 47 14.12 -10.78 -49.29
CA GLU A 47 14.38 -12.10 -49.92
C GLU A 47 13.56 -12.31 -51.20
N GLN A 48 12.29 -11.94 -51.20
CA GLN A 48 11.43 -12.00 -52.37
C GLN A 48 11.95 -11.10 -53.50
N ILE A 49 12.44 -9.91 -53.16
CA ILE A 49 13.02 -8.97 -54.15
C ILE A 49 14.32 -9.52 -54.77
N ILE A 50 15.17 -10.16 -53.98
CA ILE A 50 16.45 -10.65 -54.47
C ILE A 50 16.37 -12.04 -55.10
N ALA A 51 15.34 -12.84 -54.85
CA ALA A 51 15.21 -14.20 -55.36
C ALA A 51 15.41 -14.31 -56.88
N PRO A 52 14.82 -13.46 -57.74
CA PRO A 52 15.06 -13.47 -59.18
C PRO A 52 16.53 -13.14 -59.51
N LEU A 53 17.12 -12.20 -58.78
CA LEU A 53 18.53 -11.76 -58.97
C LEU A 53 19.51 -12.86 -58.60
N VAL A 54 19.18 -13.70 -57.59
CA VAL A 54 20.03 -14.85 -57.21
C VAL A 54 20.14 -15.85 -58.35
N LEU A 55 19.01 -16.20 -59.00
CA LEU A 55 19.02 -17.16 -60.09
C LEU A 55 19.82 -16.65 -61.29
N GLU A 56 19.59 -15.40 -61.68
CA GLU A 56 20.31 -14.75 -62.78
C GLU A 56 21.79 -14.60 -62.46
N SER A 57 22.14 -14.12 -61.25
CA SER A 57 23.54 -13.99 -60.81
C SER A 57 24.24 -15.34 -60.76
N SER A 58 23.55 -16.40 -60.28
CA SER A 58 24.11 -17.75 -60.24
C SER A 58 24.53 -18.25 -61.64
N THR A 59 23.65 -18.07 -62.62
CA THR A 59 23.90 -18.46 -64.03
C THR A 59 25.08 -17.62 -64.60
N ALA A 60 25.09 -16.33 -64.37
CA ALA A 60 26.15 -15.44 -64.84
C ALA A 60 27.49 -15.74 -64.22
N VAL A 61 27.55 -16.01 -62.89
CA VAL A 61 28.75 -16.40 -62.19
C VAL A 61 29.28 -17.76 -62.66
N ALA A 62 28.41 -18.75 -62.80
CA ALA A 62 28.75 -20.08 -63.31
C ALA A 62 29.52 -19.98 -64.64
N GLY A 63 28.98 -19.21 -65.60
CA GLY A 63 29.52 -19.01 -66.91
C GLY A 63 30.56 -17.89 -67.03
N ARG A 64 30.95 -17.20 -65.95
CA ARG A 64 31.77 -15.98 -65.94
C ARG A 64 31.25 -14.90 -66.93
N ASN A 65 29.93 -14.80 -67.04
CA ASN A 65 29.32 -13.87 -67.99
C ASN A 65 29.10 -12.48 -67.34
N TYR A 66 30.15 -11.66 -67.29
CA TYR A 66 30.06 -10.30 -66.76
C TYR A 66 29.09 -9.41 -67.54
N ALA A 67 28.92 -9.67 -68.85
CA ALA A 67 28.02 -8.89 -69.66
C ALA A 67 26.58 -9.02 -69.12
N ALA A 68 26.17 -10.23 -68.75
CA ALA A 68 24.83 -10.42 -68.16
C ALA A 68 24.63 -9.67 -66.87
N LEU A 69 25.71 -9.52 -66.03
CA LEU A 69 25.67 -8.81 -64.75
C LEU A 69 25.81 -7.30 -64.89
N THR A 70 26.43 -6.80 -65.97
CA THR A 70 26.78 -5.35 -66.10
C THR A 70 26.03 -4.66 -67.27
N LEU A 71 25.05 -5.31 -67.86
CA LEU A 71 24.22 -4.72 -68.92
C LEU A 71 23.47 -3.47 -68.48
N PRO A 72 23.30 -2.46 -69.35
CA PRO A 72 22.48 -1.28 -69.01
C PRO A 72 21.06 -1.64 -68.60
N SER A 73 20.44 -2.71 -69.13
CA SER A 73 19.16 -3.21 -68.68
C SER A 73 19.16 -3.68 -67.24
N GLN A 74 20.23 -4.39 -66.83
CA GLN A 74 20.39 -4.79 -65.40
C GLN A 74 20.51 -3.59 -64.48
N LYS A 75 21.29 -2.64 -64.86
CA LYS A 75 21.44 -1.37 -64.15
C LYS A 75 20.07 -0.71 -63.96
N GLN A 76 19.22 -0.63 -64.99
CA GLN A 76 17.89 -0.05 -64.89
C GLN A 76 16.98 -0.90 -64.00
N THR A 77 17.03 -2.21 -64.05
CA THR A 77 16.28 -3.12 -63.17
C THR A 77 16.63 -2.89 -61.73
N LEU A 78 17.93 -2.79 -61.36
CA LEU A 78 18.35 -2.54 -59.99
C LEU A 78 18.01 -1.14 -59.50
N LEU A 79 18.07 -0.12 -60.37
CA LEU A 79 17.61 1.22 -60.06
C LEU A 79 16.14 1.33 -59.73
N ASN A 80 15.28 0.48 -60.38
CA ASN A 80 13.86 0.45 -60.12
C ASN A 80 13.50 -0.23 -58.80
N ILE A 81 14.42 -0.91 -58.15
CA ILE A 81 14.20 -1.50 -56.81
C ILE A 81 14.49 -0.41 -55.75
N GLU A 82 13.49 0.41 -55.45
CA GLU A 82 13.65 1.59 -54.57
C GLU A 82 14.45 1.34 -53.28
N PRO A 83 14.16 0.30 -52.48
CA PRO A 83 14.86 0.11 -51.20
C PRO A 83 16.27 -0.46 -51.34
N LEU A 84 16.70 -0.92 -52.57
CA LEU A 84 18.03 -1.52 -52.77
C LEU A 84 19.11 -0.44 -52.85
N LEU A 85 20.05 -0.45 -51.94
CA LEU A 85 21.16 0.50 -51.86
C LEU A 85 22.45 -0.06 -52.43
N LEU A 86 22.71 -1.35 -52.22
CA LEU A 86 23.92 -2.04 -52.68
C LEU A 86 23.58 -3.49 -53.05
N LEU A 87 24.23 -4.00 -54.11
CA LEU A 87 24.21 -5.43 -54.44
C LEU A 87 25.64 -5.86 -54.72
N ASP A 88 26.19 -6.80 -53.96
CA ASP A 88 27.47 -7.47 -54.18
C ASP A 88 27.22 -8.91 -54.55
N VAL A 89 27.67 -9.28 -55.71
CA VAL A 89 27.69 -10.66 -56.22
C VAL A 89 29.12 -11.16 -56.24
N THR A 90 29.39 -12.19 -55.47
CA THR A 90 30.73 -12.81 -55.38
C THR A 90 30.59 -14.33 -55.56
N GLY A 91 31.47 -14.93 -56.30
CA GLY A 91 31.46 -16.39 -56.48
C GLY A 91 32.61 -16.90 -57.31
N VAL A 92 32.63 -18.18 -57.63
CA VAL A 92 33.64 -18.85 -58.44
C VAL A 92 32.98 -19.48 -59.66
N SER A 93 33.56 -19.28 -60.85
CA SER A 93 33.04 -19.85 -62.06
C SER A 93 33.08 -21.39 -62.03
N ASP A 94 32.05 -22.04 -62.56
CA ASP A 94 31.99 -23.50 -62.62
C ASP A 94 32.93 -24.12 -63.63
N TYR A 95 33.43 -23.32 -64.62
CA TYR A 95 34.29 -23.76 -65.69
C TYR A 95 35.74 -23.33 -65.58
N SER A 96 36.02 -22.34 -64.73
CA SER A 96 37.36 -21.76 -64.62
C SER A 96 37.66 -21.38 -63.18
N SER A 97 38.10 -22.01 -62.29
CA SER A 97 38.38 -21.67 -60.88
C SER A 97 38.67 -20.18 -60.56
N GLN A 98 38.21 -19.27 -61.45
CA GLN A 98 38.41 -17.83 -61.32
C GLN A 98 37.23 -17.20 -60.56
N SER A 99 37.55 -16.25 -59.68
CA SER A 99 36.58 -15.48 -58.94
C SER A 99 35.80 -14.53 -59.87
N VAL A 100 34.54 -14.36 -59.61
CA VAL A 100 33.66 -13.37 -60.21
C VAL A 100 33.15 -12.48 -59.08
N SER A 101 33.39 -11.17 -59.22
CA SER A 101 32.89 -10.20 -58.22
C SER A 101 32.37 -8.96 -58.94
N VAL A 102 31.09 -8.64 -58.68
CA VAL A 102 30.38 -7.50 -59.30
C VAL A 102 29.66 -6.75 -58.22
N ARG A 103 29.73 -5.42 -58.27
CA ARG A 103 29.06 -4.52 -57.32
C ARG A 103 28.14 -3.55 -58.08
N TYR A 104 26.95 -3.39 -57.56
CA TYR A 104 26.04 -2.29 -57.83
C TYR A 104 25.95 -1.38 -56.59
N GLN A 105 25.99 -0.08 -56.80
CA GLN A 105 25.78 0.89 -55.74
C GLN A 105 24.85 2.01 -56.23
N ARG A 106 23.78 2.25 -55.50
CA ARG A 106 22.70 3.18 -55.90
C ARG A 106 23.16 4.62 -56.01
N ASP A 107 23.95 5.10 -55.05
CA ASP A 107 24.45 6.49 -54.97
C ASP A 107 25.24 6.89 -56.20
N ILE A 108 25.96 5.89 -56.76
CA ILE A 108 26.72 6.08 -57.99
C ILE A 108 25.90 5.78 -59.24
N ALA A 109 24.77 5.07 -59.01
CA ALA A 109 23.90 4.58 -60.07
C ALA A 109 24.70 3.78 -61.15
N ASP A 110 25.62 2.90 -60.73
CA ASP A 110 26.45 2.12 -61.65
C ASP A 110 26.74 0.71 -61.16
N ILE A 111 27.15 -0.16 -62.12
CA ILE A 111 27.54 -1.55 -61.89
C ILE A 111 28.94 -1.73 -62.42
N TRP A 112 29.82 -2.33 -61.61
CA TRP A 112 31.21 -2.59 -62.05
C TRP A 112 31.77 -3.88 -61.46
N ARG A 113 32.81 -4.39 -62.13
CA ARG A 113 33.57 -5.55 -61.63
C ARG A 113 34.52 -5.15 -60.50
N MET A 114 34.59 -5.98 -59.50
CA MET A 114 35.49 -5.79 -58.35
C MET A 114 36.74 -6.65 -58.47
N ASP A 115 36.74 -7.68 -59.31
CA ASP A 115 37.78 -8.69 -59.47
C ASP A 115 38.82 -8.36 -60.57
N VAL A 116 38.80 -7.16 -61.15
CA VAL A 116 39.72 -6.75 -62.22
C VAL A 116 41.17 -6.70 -61.72
N SER A 117 42.04 -7.58 -62.26
CA SER A 117 43.47 -7.59 -61.98
C SER A 117 44.20 -6.62 -62.87
N THR A 118 45.42 -6.18 -62.39
CA THR A 118 46.30 -5.37 -63.22
C THR A 118 46.85 -6.13 -64.41
N ASP A 119 47.02 -7.45 -64.25
CA ASP A 119 47.49 -8.34 -65.30
C ASP A 119 46.42 -8.49 -66.43
N GLU A 120 45.18 -8.58 -66.12
CA GLU A 120 44.06 -8.60 -67.10
C GLU A 120 44.08 -7.33 -67.95
N ILE A 121 44.26 -6.16 -67.34
CA ILE A 121 44.34 -4.88 -68.04
C ILE A 121 45.58 -4.90 -68.98
N ASN A 122 46.76 -5.32 -68.50
CA ASN A 122 47.94 -5.34 -69.24
C ASN A 122 47.88 -6.34 -70.41
N GLN A 123 47.28 -7.51 -70.20
CA GLN A 123 47.07 -8.54 -71.23
C GLN A 123 46.13 -8.04 -72.32
N THR A 124 44.97 -7.45 -71.95
CA THR A 124 44.03 -6.88 -72.89
C THR A 124 44.61 -5.73 -73.67
N ARG A 125 45.40 -4.87 -73.00
CA ARG A 125 46.17 -3.78 -73.65
C ARG A 125 47.21 -4.30 -74.68
N LYS A 126 47.90 -5.36 -74.29
CA LYS A 126 48.90 -6.03 -75.20
C LYS A 126 48.17 -6.61 -76.41
N GLN A 127 47.12 -7.38 -76.22
CA GLN A 127 46.30 -7.96 -77.32
C GLN A 127 45.79 -6.89 -78.29
N ARG A 128 45.28 -5.78 -77.74
CA ARG A 128 44.83 -4.63 -78.55
C ARG A 128 45.93 -3.99 -79.31
N ASN A 129 47.18 -3.81 -78.72
CA ASN A 129 48.31 -3.23 -79.38
C ASN A 129 48.82 -4.18 -80.46
N ASP A 130 48.90 -5.48 -80.21
CA ASP A 130 49.39 -6.49 -81.18
C ASP A 130 48.43 -6.53 -82.39
N LEU A 131 47.10 -6.47 -82.20
CA LEU A 131 46.19 -6.37 -83.30
C LEU A 131 46.20 -5.02 -84.04
N GLY A 132 46.43 -3.93 -83.30
CA GLY A 132 46.63 -2.59 -83.88
C GLY A 132 47.85 -2.48 -84.74
N SER A 133 48.98 -3.09 -84.32
CA SER A 133 50.22 -3.14 -85.10
C SER A 133 50.06 -4.01 -86.35
N ALA A 134 49.27 -5.09 -86.28
CA ALA A 134 48.94 -5.92 -87.48
C ALA A 134 48.22 -5.15 -88.58
N LEU A 135 47.43 -4.10 -88.22
CA LEU A 135 46.78 -3.21 -89.17
C LEU A 135 47.75 -2.29 -89.93
N THR A 136 48.90 -1.97 -89.31
CA THR A 136 49.88 -1.01 -89.89
C THR A 136 51.01 -1.70 -90.63
N THR A 137 51.33 -2.96 -90.31
CA THR A 137 52.56 -3.65 -90.82
C THR A 137 52.29 -4.57 -92.01
N THR A 138 51.03 -4.98 -92.23
CA THR A 138 50.74 -5.98 -93.29
C THR A 138 50.11 -5.32 -94.49
N THR A 139 50.92 -5.04 -95.55
CA THR A 139 50.47 -4.36 -96.78
C THR A 139 49.62 -5.27 -97.75
N GLN A 140 49.44 -6.57 -97.49
CA GLN A 140 48.71 -7.53 -98.30
C GLN A 140 47.44 -8.13 -97.65
N GLN A 141 46.75 -7.42 -96.81
CA GLN A 141 45.54 -7.94 -96.21
C GLN A 141 44.32 -7.73 -97.10
N SER A 142 43.39 -8.77 -97.24
CA SER A 142 42.12 -8.59 -97.89
C SER A 142 41.24 -7.58 -97.06
N ASP A 143 40.40 -6.86 -97.77
CA ASP A 143 39.48 -5.85 -97.20
C ASP A 143 38.61 -6.43 -96.09
N ALA A 144 38.22 -7.71 -96.17
CA ALA A 144 37.43 -8.43 -95.13
C ALA A 144 38.33 -8.69 -93.87
N GLN A 145 39.59 -9.01 -94.02
CA GLN A 145 40.51 -9.20 -92.87
C GLN A 145 40.76 -7.87 -92.11
N ARG A 146 40.94 -6.79 -92.88
CA ARG A 146 41.12 -5.46 -92.31
C ARG A 146 39.92 -4.97 -91.53
N LYS A 147 38.68 -5.17 -92.07
CA LYS A 147 37.43 -4.86 -91.37
C LYS A 147 37.29 -5.67 -90.07
N LYS A 148 37.63 -6.99 -90.16
CA LYS A 148 37.58 -7.85 -88.95
C LYS A 148 38.57 -7.41 -87.88
N ILE A 149 39.81 -7.06 -88.23
CA ILE A 149 40.77 -6.58 -87.24
C ILE A 149 40.35 -5.24 -86.66
N THR A 150 39.88 -4.29 -87.50
CA THR A 150 39.35 -2.99 -87.04
C THR A 150 38.17 -3.19 -86.06
N TYR A 151 37.32 -4.09 -86.34
CA TYR A 151 36.25 -4.43 -85.44
C TYR A 151 36.73 -5.01 -84.12
N LEU A 152 37.73 -5.93 -84.16
CA LEU A 152 38.30 -6.51 -82.94
C LEU A 152 39.05 -5.47 -82.10
N VAL A 153 39.86 -4.59 -82.75
CA VAL A 153 40.50 -3.48 -82.02
C VAL A 153 39.47 -2.56 -81.37
N LYS A 154 38.41 -2.17 -82.07
CA LYS A 154 37.35 -1.34 -81.50
C LYS A 154 36.68 -2.05 -80.36
N LYS A 155 36.47 -3.36 -80.48
CA LYS A 155 35.87 -4.15 -79.37
C LYS A 155 36.80 -4.18 -78.14
N LEU A 156 38.12 -4.44 -78.33
CA LEU A 156 39.16 -4.43 -77.28
C LEU A 156 39.30 -3.03 -76.65
N ASP A 157 39.19 -1.96 -77.43
CA ASP A 157 39.18 -0.58 -76.87
C ASP A 157 38.01 -0.33 -75.95
N GLY A 158 36.85 -0.81 -76.35
CA GLY A 158 35.66 -0.72 -75.52
C GLY A 158 35.78 -1.55 -74.23
N GLU A 159 36.32 -2.79 -74.34
CA GLU A 159 36.57 -3.68 -73.23
C GLU A 159 37.63 -3.10 -72.27
N LEU A 160 38.76 -2.58 -72.82
CA LEU A 160 39.79 -1.94 -72.05
C LEU A 160 39.30 -0.76 -71.26
N LYS A 161 38.49 0.12 -71.86
CA LYS A 161 37.88 1.25 -71.14
C LYS A 161 36.97 0.77 -70.01
N THR A 162 36.20 -0.29 -70.24
CA THR A 162 35.28 -0.84 -69.23
C THR A 162 36.06 -1.43 -68.04
N ILE A 163 37.10 -2.23 -68.26
CA ILE A 163 37.89 -2.84 -67.17
C ILE A 163 38.75 -1.83 -66.44
N GLU A 164 39.34 -0.83 -67.16
CA GLU A 164 40.09 0.26 -66.51
C GLU A 164 39.19 1.10 -65.62
N ARG A 165 37.97 1.45 -66.10
CA ARG A 165 36.96 2.12 -65.28
C ARG A 165 36.57 1.28 -64.08
N ALA A 166 36.28 0.00 -64.24
CA ALA A 166 35.92 -0.90 -63.14
C ALA A 166 37.04 -0.96 -62.08
N LYS A 167 38.35 -1.04 -62.53
CA LYS A 167 39.51 -1.01 -61.65
C LYS A 167 39.61 0.30 -60.86
N LEU A 168 39.36 1.43 -61.53
CA LEU A 168 39.32 2.73 -60.89
C LEU A 168 38.19 2.78 -59.84
N MET A 169 37.01 2.39 -60.21
CA MET A 169 35.85 2.33 -59.31
C MET A 169 36.10 1.46 -58.09
N SER A 170 36.68 0.26 -58.29
CA SER A 170 37.00 -0.65 -57.18
C SER A 170 38.01 -0.09 -56.16
N LYS A 171 38.83 0.87 -56.56
CA LYS A 171 39.83 1.51 -55.69
C LYS A 171 39.35 2.81 -55.09
N THR A 172 38.52 3.56 -55.77
CA THR A 172 38.11 4.92 -55.35
C THR A 172 36.78 4.98 -54.64
N VAL A 173 35.89 4.01 -54.92
CA VAL A 173 34.56 3.99 -54.28
C VAL A 173 34.62 3.22 -52.98
N ALA A 174 34.53 3.95 -51.90
CA ALA A 174 34.41 3.38 -50.57
C ALA A 174 32.97 2.91 -50.30
N LEU A 175 32.84 1.84 -49.51
CA LEU A 175 31.53 1.43 -49.00
C LEU A 175 31.08 2.41 -47.90
N PRO A 176 29.89 2.92 -47.96
CA PRO A 176 29.39 3.81 -46.91
C PRO A 176 29.09 3.05 -45.59
N TRP A 177 29.08 1.73 -45.65
CA TRP A 177 28.77 0.87 -44.46
C TRP A 177 29.86 -0.18 -44.26
N LEU A 178 30.11 -0.54 -42.99
CA LEU A 178 30.91 -1.68 -42.62
C LEU A 178 30.07 -2.96 -42.73
N LEU A 179 30.18 -3.66 -43.87
CA LEU A 179 29.41 -4.89 -44.07
C LEU A 179 29.87 -5.96 -43.06
N PRO A 180 28.98 -6.65 -42.39
CA PRO A 180 29.35 -7.69 -41.43
C PRO A 180 30.05 -8.83 -42.11
N ALA A 181 31.09 -9.37 -41.43
CA ALA A 181 31.79 -10.57 -41.86
C ALA A 181 31.09 -11.83 -41.32
N GLY A 182 31.24 -12.96 -42.04
CA GLY A 182 30.69 -14.26 -41.66
C GLY A 182 29.46 -14.67 -42.42
N ASP A 183 28.95 -15.88 -42.12
CA ASP A 183 27.71 -16.41 -42.68
C ASP A 183 26.52 -16.01 -41.85
N TYR A 184 25.58 -15.34 -42.47
CA TYR A 184 24.28 -14.96 -41.91
C TYR A 184 23.27 -14.85 -43.03
N SER A 185 22.04 -15.15 -42.77
CA SER A 185 20.95 -14.91 -43.76
C SER A 185 20.59 -13.43 -43.82
N TYR A 186 20.52 -12.76 -42.70
CA TYR A 186 20.30 -11.31 -42.63
C TYR A 186 20.94 -10.69 -41.40
N LYS A 187 21.16 -9.39 -41.48
CA LYS A 187 21.61 -8.57 -40.33
C LYS A 187 21.09 -7.14 -40.45
N PHE A 188 20.35 -6.69 -39.41
CA PHE A 188 19.95 -5.30 -39.30
C PHE A 188 21.02 -4.47 -38.62
N LEU A 189 21.40 -3.35 -39.21
CA LEU A 189 22.38 -2.39 -38.70
C LEU A 189 21.62 -1.10 -38.31
N PRO A 190 21.26 -0.94 -37.04
CA PRO A 190 20.39 0.16 -36.63
C PRO A 190 21.04 1.55 -36.76
N ASP A 191 22.33 1.67 -36.49
CA ASP A 191 23.06 2.94 -36.57
C ASP A 191 23.16 3.44 -38.02
N GLU A 192 23.23 2.53 -38.95
CA GLU A 192 23.35 2.76 -40.40
C GLU A 192 21.96 2.77 -41.07
N LYS A 193 20.94 2.35 -40.38
CA LYS A 193 19.55 2.24 -40.85
C LYS A 193 19.41 1.34 -42.09
N VAL A 194 20.20 0.27 -42.19
CA VAL A 194 20.17 -0.65 -43.30
C VAL A 194 19.94 -2.09 -42.86
N LEU A 195 19.31 -2.85 -43.73
CA LEU A 195 19.11 -4.29 -43.64
C LEU A 195 20.03 -4.99 -44.68
N VAL A 196 20.98 -5.80 -44.20
CA VAL A 196 21.83 -6.60 -45.04
C VAL A 196 21.22 -7.99 -45.13
N VAL A 197 20.98 -8.47 -46.36
CA VAL A 197 20.54 -9.84 -46.63
C VAL A 197 21.60 -10.55 -47.47
N GLN A 198 21.95 -11.75 -47.06
CA GLN A 198 22.94 -12.57 -47.72
C GLN A 198 22.31 -13.89 -48.13
N THR A 199 22.41 -14.21 -49.45
CA THR A 199 21.86 -15.44 -50.01
C THR A 199 22.94 -16.18 -50.80
N PRO A 200 23.11 -17.50 -50.60
CA PRO A 200 24.05 -18.28 -51.39
C PRO A 200 23.59 -18.37 -52.86
N LEU A 201 24.55 -18.35 -53.76
CA LEU A 201 24.33 -18.63 -55.21
C LEU A 201 24.14 -20.13 -55.43
N VAL A 202 23.39 -20.47 -56.46
CA VAL A 202 23.00 -21.86 -56.81
C VAL A 202 23.92 -22.47 -57.86
N ASN A 203 25.14 -21.95 -58.03
CA ASN A 203 26.14 -22.50 -58.96
C ASN A 203 27.02 -23.58 -58.25
N LYS A 204 27.69 -24.43 -59.05
CA LYS A 204 28.44 -25.61 -58.57
C LYS A 204 29.55 -25.26 -57.60
N ASN A 205 30.32 -24.21 -57.89
CA ASN A 205 31.45 -23.81 -57.08
C ASN A 205 31.11 -22.77 -55.99
N GLY A 206 29.81 -22.46 -55.85
CA GLY A 206 29.29 -21.58 -54.85
C GLY A 206 29.58 -20.09 -55.05
N GLY A 207 29.01 -19.31 -54.17
CA GLY A 207 29.13 -17.86 -54.14
C GLY A 207 28.07 -17.26 -53.25
N THR A 208 28.12 -15.95 -53.11
CA THR A 208 27.11 -15.22 -52.28
C THR A 208 26.65 -13.97 -52.99
N LEU A 209 25.38 -13.70 -52.83
CA LEU A 209 24.76 -12.43 -53.17
C LEU A 209 24.46 -11.70 -51.83
N LYS A 210 25.06 -10.53 -51.66
CA LYS A 210 24.79 -9.63 -50.53
C LYS A 210 24.04 -8.42 -51.04
N ALA A 211 22.85 -8.18 -50.48
CA ALA A 211 22.05 -7.02 -50.79
C ALA A 211 21.86 -6.15 -49.53
N VAL A 212 22.00 -4.85 -49.66
CA VAL A 212 21.77 -3.88 -48.64
C VAL A 212 20.57 -3.05 -48.99
N PHE A 213 19.57 -3.07 -48.12
CA PHE A 213 18.31 -2.32 -48.27
C PHE A 213 18.24 -1.17 -47.30
N ASP A 214 17.58 -0.09 -47.71
CA ASP A 214 17.21 1.00 -46.80
C ASP A 214 16.18 0.47 -45.82
N ALA A 215 16.53 0.53 -44.53
CA ALA A 215 15.68 0.13 -43.42
C ALA A 215 15.38 1.30 -42.45
N SER A 216 15.38 2.52 -42.97
CA SER A 216 15.04 3.73 -42.22
C SER A 216 13.63 3.65 -41.64
N THR A 217 12.70 3.02 -42.33
CA THR A 217 11.33 2.72 -41.86
C THR A 217 11.33 1.86 -40.59
N LEU A 218 12.17 0.81 -40.53
CA LEU A 218 12.32 -0.02 -39.33
C LEU A 218 12.85 0.77 -38.15
N TYR A 219 13.78 1.67 -38.38
CA TYR A 219 14.34 2.53 -37.35
C TYR A 219 13.26 3.47 -36.76
N HIS A 220 12.44 4.07 -37.59
CA HIS A 220 11.32 4.93 -37.15
C HIS A 220 10.23 4.14 -36.45
N LEU A 221 9.90 2.94 -36.91
CA LEU A 221 8.94 2.03 -36.29
C LEU A 221 9.40 1.65 -34.86
N LYS A 222 10.68 1.35 -34.65
CA LYS A 222 11.22 1.05 -33.33
C LYS A 222 10.89 2.19 -32.34
N THR A 223 11.14 3.42 -32.74
CA THR A 223 10.87 4.61 -31.90
C THR A 223 9.36 4.79 -31.65
N GLN A 224 8.53 4.51 -32.66
CA GLN A 224 7.09 4.62 -32.58
C GLN A 224 6.48 3.55 -31.63
N ILE A 225 6.94 2.29 -31.74
CA ILE A 225 6.54 1.21 -30.81
C ILE A 225 6.84 1.61 -29.37
N VAL A 226 8.04 2.09 -29.10
CA VAL A 226 8.45 2.51 -27.74
C VAL A 226 7.53 3.64 -27.23
N LYS A 227 7.24 4.65 -28.05
CA LYS A 227 6.34 5.75 -27.67
C LYS A 227 4.92 5.26 -27.36
N THR A 228 4.39 4.35 -28.17
CA THR A 228 3.06 3.79 -27.97
C THR A 228 2.98 2.98 -26.68
N LEU A 229 3.98 2.11 -26.44
CA LEU A 229 4.07 1.33 -25.20
C LEU A 229 4.18 2.22 -23.98
N PHE A 230 4.94 3.30 -24.07
CA PHE A 230 5.06 4.27 -22.95
C PHE A 230 3.74 4.97 -22.65
N LEU A 231 3.00 5.36 -23.67
CA LEU A 231 1.67 5.97 -23.52
C LEU A 231 0.68 4.99 -22.88
N GLU A 232 0.64 3.75 -23.35
CA GLU A 232 -0.23 2.70 -22.79
C GLU A 232 0.13 2.41 -21.32
N ALA A 233 1.42 2.33 -21.00
CA ALA A 233 1.90 2.17 -19.63
C ALA A 233 1.47 3.32 -18.72
N ALA A 234 1.56 4.56 -19.20
CA ALA A 234 1.12 5.73 -18.46
C ALA A 234 -0.39 5.72 -18.18
N ILE A 235 -1.21 5.35 -19.17
CA ILE A 235 -2.67 5.22 -19.01
C ILE A 235 -3.00 4.11 -18.01
N ALA A 236 -2.37 2.95 -18.11
CA ALA A 236 -2.57 1.85 -17.17
C ALA A 236 -2.20 2.22 -15.73
N LEU A 237 -1.09 2.96 -15.56
CA LEU A 237 -0.67 3.45 -14.25
C LEU A 237 -1.68 4.43 -13.66
N LEU A 238 -2.17 5.39 -14.45
CA LEU A 238 -3.19 6.34 -14.01
C LEU A 238 -4.48 5.64 -13.61
N ALA A 239 -4.95 4.70 -14.42
CA ALA A 239 -6.13 3.90 -14.11
C ALA A 239 -5.95 3.10 -12.81
N SER A 240 -4.77 2.53 -12.58
CA SER A 240 -4.43 1.81 -11.36
C SER A 240 -4.46 2.72 -10.13
N VAL A 241 -3.86 3.91 -10.20
CA VAL A 241 -3.89 4.89 -9.10
C VAL A 241 -5.32 5.32 -8.79
N LEU A 242 -6.15 5.58 -9.82
CA LEU A 242 -7.55 5.91 -9.63
C LEU A 242 -8.32 4.79 -8.93
N LEU A 243 -8.11 3.55 -9.36
CA LEU A 243 -8.73 2.38 -8.73
C LEU A 243 -8.35 2.26 -7.25
N ILE A 244 -7.08 2.46 -6.91
CA ILE A 244 -6.62 2.44 -5.52
C ILE A 244 -7.33 3.51 -4.69
N ILE A 245 -7.46 4.73 -5.20
CA ILE A 245 -8.15 5.83 -4.51
C ILE A 245 -9.61 5.45 -4.25
N VAL A 246 -10.30 4.90 -5.25
CA VAL A 246 -11.69 4.44 -5.12
C VAL A 246 -11.82 3.36 -4.06
N VAL A 247 -11.01 2.31 -4.12
CA VAL A 247 -11.02 1.20 -3.14
C VAL A 247 -10.69 1.70 -1.73
N SER A 248 -9.66 2.56 -1.61
CA SER A 248 -9.26 3.11 -0.32
C SER A 248 -10.40 3.91 0.33
N ASN A 249 -11.08 4.77 -0.44
CA ASN A 249 -12.16 5.61 0.08
C ASN A 249 -13.47 4.83 0.29
N SER A 250 -13.76 3.84 -0.54
CA SER A 250 -15.02 3.10 -0.50
C SER A 250 -15.02 1.94 0.50
N ILE A 251 -13.86 1.33 0.75
CA ILE A 251 -13.76 0.11 1.59
C ILE A 251 -12.87 0.35 2.80
N VAL A 252 -11.60 0.73 2.58
CA VAL A 252 -10.60 0.71 3.66
C VAL A 252 -10.85 1.83 4.68
N SER A 253 -11.17 3.05 4.21
CA SER A 253 -11.42 4.19 5.10
C SER A 253 -12.65 3.98 6.01
N PRO A 254 -13.82 3.51 5.54
CA PRO A 254 -14.95 3.17 6.38
C PRO A 254 -14.64 2.08 7.42
N LEU A 255 -13.96 1.00 7.00
CA LEU A 255 -13.55 -0.07 7.93
C LEU A 255 -12.62 0.43 9.03
N LYS A 256 -11.66 1.30 8.67
CA LYS A 256 -10.77 1.92 9.65
C LYS A 256 -11.53 2.81 10.65
N ARG A 257 -12.55 3.56 10.19
CA ARG A 257 -13.39 4.35 11.09
C ARG A 257 -14.18 3.47 12.06
N LEU A 258 -14.77 2.37 11.58
CA LEU A 258 -15.44 1.39 12.43
C LEU A 258 -14.49 0.78 13.46
N ALA A 259 -13.29 0.32 13.02
CA ALA A 259 -12.29 -0.25 13.91
C ALA A 259 -11.82 0.73 14.99
N ASN A 260 -11.59 1.99 14.63
CA ASN A 260 -11.18 3.03 15.58
C ASN A 260 -12.29 3.37 16.59
N LYS A 261 -13.56 3.24 16.20
CA LYS A 261 -14.67 3.43 17.14
C LYS A 261 -14.76 2.28 18.14
N ILE A 262 -14.58 1.03 17.70
CA ILE A 262 -14.62 -0.15 18.59
C ILE A 262 -13.52 -0.10 19.67
N SER A 263 -12.38 0.53 19.39
CA SER A 263 -11.28 0.66 20.36
C SER A 263 -11.52 1.70 21.46
N GLN A 264 -12.63 2.42 21.43
CA GLN A 264 -13.03 3.37 22.47
C GLN A 264 -13.78 2.65 23.60
N ASP A 265 -13.86 3.32 24.76
CA ASP A 265 -14.61 2.83 25.91
C ASP A 265 -16.10 2.61 25.52
N ILE A 266 -16.58 1.40 25.68
CA ILE A 266 -17.94 0.97 25.28
C ILE A 266 -19.02 1.81 25.99
N GLU A 267 -18.78 2.28 27.20
CA GLU A 267 -19.74 3.09 27.95
C GLU A 267 -20.01 4.46 27.34
N LYS A 268 -18.98 5.06 26.75
CA LYS A 268 -19.02 6.39 26.13
C LYS A 268 -19.14 6.32 24.60
N LEU A 269 -19.24 5.11 24.05
CA LEU A 269 -19.25 4.88 22.62
C LEU A 269 -20.60 5.30 22.02
N ASP A 270 -20.59 6.38 21.24
CA ASP A 270 -21.71 6.79 20.41
C ASP A 270 -21.38 6.53 18.92
N ILE A 271 -22.23 5.70 18.30
CA ILE A 271 -22.10 5.29 16.89
C ILE A 271 -23.18 5.94 16.02
N SER A 272 -24.16 6.63 16.61
CA SER A 272 -25.36 7.13 15.92
C SER A 272 -25.06 8.08 14.75
N ASP A 273 -23.96 8.83 14.79
CA ASP A 273 -23.57 9.82 13.78
C ASP A 273 -22.71 9.25 12.64
N MET A 274 -22.44 7.96 12.62
CA MET A 274 -21.59 7.37 11.59
C MET A 274 -22.27 7.32 10.24
N LYS A 275 -21.60 7.86 9.20
CA LYS A 275 -22.09 7.83 7.81
C LYS A 275 -22.29 6.42 7.28
N GLU A 276 -21.54 5.46 7.81
CA GLU A 276 -21.57 4.04 7.46
C GLU A 276 -22.94 3.39 7.75
N LEU A 277 -23.68 3.87 8.72
CA LEU A 277 -25.02 3.38 9.05
C LEU A 277 -26.04 3.56 7.90
N LYS A 278 -25.83 4.57 7.05
CA LYS A 278 -26.70 4.88 5.91
C LYS A 278 -26.39 4.06 4.66
N ARG A 279 -25.29 3.27 4.67
CA ARG A 279 -24.91 2.43 3.53
C ARG A 279 -25.81 1.21 3.41
N GLN A 280 -26.02 0.75 2.17
CA GLN A 280 -26.85 -0.43 1.89
C GLN A 280 -26.02 -1.68 1.57
N ASP A 281 -24.68 -1.56 1.57
CA ASP A 281 -23.74 -2.64 1.35
C ASP A 281 -23.35 -3.38 2.64
N GLU A 282 -22.42 -4.31 2.54
CA GLU A 282 -21.92 -5.15 3.64
C GLU A 282 -21.30 -4.31 4.76
N ILE A 283 -20.69 -3.18 4.43
CA ILE A 283 -20.13 -2.26 5.42
C ILE A 283 -21.25 -1.59 6.22
N GLY A 284 -22.36 -1.24 5.57
CA GLY A 284 -23.55 -0.74 6.24
C GLY A 284 -24.22 -1.76 7.15
N ILE A 285 -24.28 -3.03 6.71
CA ILE A 285 -24.77 -4.15 7.54
C ILE A 285 -23.89 -4.29 8.78
N LEU A 286 -22.56 -4.28 8.61
CA LEU A 286 -21.62 -4.38 9.72
C LEU A 286 -21.75 -3.20 10.70
N ALA A 287 -21.91 -1.99 10.20
CA ALA A 287 -22.08 -0.78 11.02
C ALA A 287 -23.35 -0.86 11.88
N ARG A 288 -24.48 -1.27 11.30
CA ARG A 288 -25.76 -1.46 12.03
C ARG A 288 -25.68 -2.61 13.04
N ALA A 289 -25.04 -3.71 12.72
CA ALA A 289 -24.81 -4.81 13.64
C ALA A 289 -23.96 -4.37 14.85
N LEU A 290 -22.91 -3.59 14.60
CA LEU A 290 -22.07 -3.01 15.64
C LEU A 290 -22.87 -2.06 16.54
N GLN A 291 -23.70 -1.20 15.97
CA GLN A 291 -24.59 -0.31 16.73
C GLN A 291 -25.50 -1.10 17.65
N SER A 292 -26.21 -2.10 17.12
CA SER A 292 -27.11 -2.94 17.91
C SER A 292 -26.39 -3.67 19.05
N LEU A 293 -25.19 -4.19 18.80
CA LEU A 293 -24.37 -4.84 19.82
C LEU A 293 -23.95 -3.86 20.92
N THR A 294 -23.53 -2.65 20.55
CA THR A 294 -23.12 -1.60 21.50
C THR A 294 -24.29 -1.18 22.39
N GLU A 295 -25.46 -0.91 21.79
CA GLU A 295 -26.67 -0.55 22.54
C GLU A 295 -27.10 -1.65 23.52
N LYS A 296 -27.05 -2.92 23.09
CA LYS A 296 -27.37 -4.06 23.96
C LYS A 296 -26.37 -4.16 25.13
N THR A 297 -25.09 -4.01 24.85
CA THR A 297 -24.03 -4.08 25.88
C THR A 297 -24.16 -2.94 26.89
N GLN A 298 -24.39 -1.71 26.44
CA GLN A 298 -24.63 -0.55 27.31
C GLN A 298 -25.89 -0.73 28.17
N SER A 299 -26.93 -1.29 27.60
CA SER A 299 -28.17 -1.58 28.35
C SER A 299 -27.95 -2.64 29.43
N GLN A 300 -27.20 -3.69 29.13
CA GLN A 300 -26.82 -4.72 30.10
C GLN A 300 -25.93 -4.14 31.21
N MET A 301 -24.96 -3.29 30.88
CA MET A 301 -24.12 -2.63 31.86
C MET A 301 -24.90 -1.71 32.78
N LYS A 302 -25.86 -0.92 32.26
CA LYS A 302 -26.77 -0.10 33.05
C LYS A 302 -27.63 -0.95 34.01
N LEU A 303 -28.13 -2.08 33.53
CA LEU A 303 -28.91 -3.00 34.37
C LEU A 303 -28.06 -3.57 35.51
N LEU A 304 -26.83 -4.05 35.19
CA LEU A 304 -25.90 -4.57 36.19
C LEU A 304 -25.55 -3.50 37.25
N ARG A 305 -25.28 -2.25 36.82
CA ARG A 305 -25.05 -1.12 37.74
C ARG A 305 -26.29 -0.88 38.63
N HIS A 306 -27.46 -0.84 38.06
CA HIS A 306 -28.69 -0.63 38.83
C HIS A 306 -28.92 -1.72 39.87
N LEU A 307 -28.57 -2.98 39.54
CA LEU A 307 -28.61 -4.09 40.50
C LEU A 307 -27.55 -3.95 41.60
N SER A 308 -26.42 -3.35 41.30
CA SER A 308 -25.31 -3.10 42.26
C SER A 308 -25.53 -1.82 43.10
N ASP A 309 -26.34 -0.88 42.65
CA ASP A 309 -26.63 0.39 43.32
C ASP A 309 -27.53 0.25 44.57
N THR A 310 -28.18 -0.90 44.74
CA THR A 310 -29.11 -1.16 45.82
C THR A 310 -28.66 -2.36 46.65
N ASP A 311 -28.57 -2.19 47.96
CA ASP A 311 -28.29 -3.31 48.86
C ASP A 311 -29.50 -4.30 48.88
N ALA A 312 -29.21 -5.53 48.46
CA ALA A 312 -30.29 -6.55 48.32
C ALA A 312 -30.98 -6.95 49.61
N LEU A 313 -30.30 -6.78 50.77
CA LEU A 313 -30.85 -7.13 52.06
C LEU A 313 -31.82 -6.06 52.60
N THR A 314 -31.45 -4.79 52.47
CA THR A 314 -32.12 -3.66 53.11
C THR A 314 -32.92 -2.80 52.20
N GLY A 315 -32.71 -2.88 50.88
CA GLY A 315 -33.28 -1.99 49.88
C GLY A 315 -32.74 -0.56 49.91
N MET A 316 -31.77 -0.26 50.78
CA MET A 316 -31.02 1.02 50.82
C MET A 316 -30.11 1.15 49.62
N SER A 317 -29.58 2.35 49.38
CA SER A 317 -28.45 2.52 48.44
C SER A 317 -27.22 1.75 48.89
N GLY A 318 -26.59 1.00 47.98
CA GLY A 318 -25.43 0.19 48.24
C GLY A 318 -24.12 0.98 48.18
N ARG A 319 -23.03 0.30 48.49
CA ARG A 319 -21.65 0.84 48.49
C ARG A 319 -21.28 1.52 47.18
N HIS A 320 -21.57 0.91 46.05
CA HIS A 320 -21.24 1.46 44.74
C HIS A 320 -21.91 2.84 44.51
N LYS A 321 -23.19 2.97 44.84
CA LYS A 321 -23.89 4.24 44.70
C LYS A 321 -23.39 5.31 45.70
N TYR A 322 -22.91 4.91 46.89
CA TYR A 322 -22.24 5.80 47.81
C TYR A 322 -20.94 6.36 47.20
N GLU A 323 -20.06 5.51 46.67
CA GLU A 323 -18.81 5.91 46.02
C GLU A 323 -19.06 6.89 44.88
N ASP A 324 -20.07 6.67 44.06
CA ASP A 324 -20.46 7.54 42.93
C ASP A 324 -21.05 8.90 43.40
N LYS A 325 -21.79 8.93 44.51
CA LYS A 325 -22.61 10.10 44.88
C LYS A 325 -22.04 10.97 45.99
N ALA A 326 -21.27 10.40 46.86
CA ALA A 326 -20.86 11.10 48.09
C ALA A 326 -19.98 12.33 47.81
N GLU A 327 -18.94 12.19 47.05
CA GLU A 327 -18.03 13.31 46.68
C GLU A 327 -18.75 14.34 45.79
N VAL A 328 -19.58 13.88 44.87
CA VAL A 328 -20.38 14.76 43.98
C VAL A 328 -21.35 15.61 44.80
N LEU A 329 -22.04 15.01 45.79
CA LEU A 329 -22.92 15.73 46.68
C LEU A 329 -22.21 16.77 47.51
N PHE A 330 -21.03 16.43 48.08
CA PHE A 330 -20.19 17.34 48.85
C PHE A 330 -19.78 18.55 47.99
N ARG A 331 -19.19 18.31 46.79
CA ARG A 331 -18.78 19.39 45.86
C ARG A 331 -19.96 20.27 45.45
N THR A 332 -21.12 19.66 45.24
CA THR A 332 -22.35 20.40 44.90
C THR A 332 -22.78 21.31 46.06
N SER A 333 -22.71 20.82 47.31
CA SER A 333 -23.00 21.60 48.50
C SER A 333 -22.05 22.79 48.65
N GLN A 334 -20.76 22.57 48.45
CA GLN A 334 -19.75 23.65 48.44
C GLN A 334 -20.06 24.72 47.39
N SER A 335 -20.34 24.30 46.16
CA SER A 335 -20.64 25.25 45.04
C SER A 335 -21.91 26.06 45.29
N LYS A 336 -22.86 25.52 46.04
CA LYS A 336 -24.12 26.18 46.42
C LYS A 336 -24.03 26.92 47.75
N GLN A 337 -22.87 26.92 48.39
CA GLN A 337 -22.66 27.47 49.75
C GLN A 337 -23.67 26.89 50.78
N GLN A 338 -23.90 25.59 50.71
CA GLN A 338 -24.76 24.85 51.62
C GLN A 338 -23.92 24.03 52.61
N ASN A 339 -24.44 23.83 53.80
CA ASN A 339 -23.82 22.93 54.77
C ASN A 339 -23.91 21.48 54.27
N PHE A 340 -22.87 20.68 54.58
CA PHE A 340 -22.82 19.25 54.26
C PHE A 340 -22.71 18.44 55.55
N GLY A 341 -23.61 17.51 55.79
CA GLY A 341 -23.58 16.63 56.97
C GLY A 341 -23.36 15.17 56.59
N ILE A 342 -22.61 14.46 57.41
CA ILE A 342 -22.40 13.02 57.35
C ILE A 342 -22.65 12.38 58.70
N ILE A 343 -23.39 11.26 58.72
CA ILE A 343 -23.50 10.38 59.88
C ILE A 343 -23.01 9.01 59.47
N ILE A 344 -22.06 8.45 60.19
CA ILE A 344 -21.64 7.05 60.06
C ILE A 344 -22.18 6.28 61.27
N CYS A 345 -22.85 5.18 60.97
CA CYS A 345 -23.52 4.35 62.00
C CYS A 345 -22.99 2.92 61.94
N ASP A 346 -22.86 2.31 63.13
CA ASP A 346 -22.45 0.91 63.25
C ASP A 346 -23.26 0.23 64.36
N ILE A 347 -23.70 -1.02 64.08
CA ILE A 347 -24.51 -1.80 65.06
C ILE A 347 -23.58 -2.35 66.13
N ASP A 348 -23.85 -1.96 67.41
CA ASP A 348 -23.00 -2.30 68.53
C ASP A 348 -22.94 -3.82 68.76
N SER A 349 -21.72 -4.36 68.80
CA SER A 349 -21.44 -5.77 69.08
C SER A 349 -22.15 -6.76 68.14
N PHE A 350 -22.39 -6.37 66.88
CA PHE A 350 -23.19 -7.16 65.92
C PHE A 350 -22.56 -8.56 65.62
N LYS A 351 -21.25 -8.67 65.63
CA LYS A 351 -20.58 -9.96 65.50
C LYS A 351 -21.04 -10.91 66.63
N LEU A 352 -21.05 -10.43 67.89
CA LEU A 352 -21.53 -11.23 69.04
C LEU A 352 -22.99 -11.62 68.90
N TYR A 353 -23.81 -10.71 68.30
CA TYR A 353 -25.20 -11.03 67.99
C TYR A 353 -25.31 -12.19 66.98
N ASN A 354 -24.57 -12.14 65.87
CA ASN A 354 -24.55 -13.18 64.90
C ASN A 354 -24.06 -14.52 65.45
N ASP A 355 -22.99 -14.48 66.25
CA ASP A 355 -22.39 -15.66 66.86
C ASP A 355 -23.43 -16.33 67.85
N THR A 356 -24.31 -15.54 68.47
CA THR A 356 -25.30 -16.00 69.46
C THR A 356 -26.59 -16.47 68.84
N PHE A 357 -27.12 -15.71 67.88
CA PHE A 357 -28.50 -15.90 67.31
C PHE A 357 -28.50 -16.39 65.88
N GLY A 358 -27.34 -16.45 65.24
CA GLY A 358 -27.15 -16.87 63.84
C GLY A 358 -27.37 -15.73 62.84
N HIS A 359 -26.74 -15.85 61.66
CA HIS A 359 -26.75 -14.83 60.61
C HIS A 359 -28.16 -14.47 60.11
N SER A 360 -29.09 -15.43 60.05
CA SER A 360 -30.46 -15.14 59.62
C SER A 360 -31.19 -14.15 60.57
N LYS A 361 -30.92 -14.24 61.86
CA LYS A 361 -31.42 -13.25 62.82
C LYS A 361 -30.68 -11.93 62.74
N GLY A 362 -29.39 -11.95 62.45
CA GLY A 362 -28.62 -10.74 62.14
C GLY A 362 -29.21 -9.99 60.92
N ASP A 363 -29.55 -10.70 59.87
CA ASP A 363 -30.18 -10.13 58.70
C ASP A 363 -31.55 -9.46 59.02
N GLU A 364 -32.37 -10.07 59.88
CA GLU A 364 -33.58 -9.45 60.37
C GLU A 364 -33.35 -8.15 61.14
N VAL A 365 -32.30 -8.11 61.99
CA VAL A 365 -31.87 -6.91 62.71
C VAL A 365 -31.45 -5.80 61.77
N ILE A 366 -30.58 -6.13 60.80
CA ILE A 366 -30.15 -5.16 59.79
C ILE A 366 -31.32 -4.57 59.01
N LYS A 367 -32.29 -5.39 58.58
CA LYS A 367 -33.51 -4.91 57.88
C LYS A 367 -34.33 -3.96 58.78
N LYS A 368 -34.52 -4.29 60.05
CA LYS A 368 -35.28 -3.43 60.98
C LYS A 368 -34.55 -2.09 61.22
N ILE A 369 -33.26 -2.11 61.42
CA ILE A 369 -32.46 -0.90 61.60
C ILE A 369 -32.47 -0.04 60.31
N ALA A 370 -32.28 -0.62 59.15
CA ALA A 370 -32.38 0.08 57.88
C ALA A 370 -33.75 0.76 57.71
N GLY A 371 -34.86 0.09 58.11
CA GLY A 371 -36.20 0.66 58.10
C GLY A 371 -36.32 1.87 59.05
N VAL A 372 -35.72 1.80 60.23
CA VAL A 372 -35.66 2.95 61.19
C VAL A 372 -34.87 4.12 60.60
N LEU A 373 -33.69 3.87 60.04
CA LEU A 373 -32.87 4.91 59.48
C LEU A 373 -33.55 5.64 58.31
N LEU A 374 -34.22 4.89 57.45
CA LEU A 374 -35.02 5.45 56.34
C LEU A 374 -36.25 6.25 56.85
N ALA A 375 -36.91 5.80 57.90
CA ALA A 375 -38.05 6.49 58.45
C ALA A 375 -37.70 7.80 59.20
N VAL A 376 -36.47 7.87 59.73
CA VAL A 376 -35.97 9.07 60.44
C VAL A 376 -35.45 10.13 59.45
N THR A 377 -35.02 9.74 58.29
CA THR A 377 -34.48 10.62 57.23
C THR A 377 -35.58 11.18 56.32
N ARG A 378 -35.29 12.25 55.58
CA ARG A 378 -36.19 12.83 54.58
C ARG A 378 -35.87 12.29 53.20
N ASN A 379 -36.78 12.47 52.23
CA ASN A 379 -36.55 12.01 50.83
C ASN A 379 -35.29 12.57 50.17
N ASN A 380 -34.77 13.72 50.61
CA ASN A 380 -33.57 14.34 50.06
C ASN A 380 -32.26 13.92 50.77
N ASP A 381 -32.38 13.21 51.89
CA ASP A 381 -31.26 12.66 52.60
C ASP A 381 -30.83 11.34 51.95
N LEU A 382 -29.55 11.10 51.74
CA LEU A 382 -29.08 9.89 51.10
C LEU A 382 -28.62 8.89 52.17
N CYS A 383 -29.25 7.72 52.16
CA CYS A 383 -28.95 6.63 53.08
C CYS A 383 -28.31 5.46 52.36
N PHE A 384 -27.17 5.01 52.87
CA PHE A 384 -26.37 3.93 52.27
C PHE A 384 -26.07 2.84 53.29
N ARG A 385 -26.04 1.59 52.82
CA ARG A 385 -25.39 0.50 53.55
C ARG A 385 -24.07 0.20 52.84
N ILE A 386 -22.96 0.34 53.57
CA ILE A 386 -21.62 0.21 52.97
C ILE A 386 -21.07 -1.20 53.11
N GLY A 387 -21.47 -1.92 54.09
CA GLY A 387 -21.08 -3.31 54.36
C GLY A 387 -21.60 -3.80 55.69
N GLY A 388 -21.69 -5.09 55.84
CA GLY A 388 -22.02 -5.76 57.10
C GLY A 388 -23.08 -5.04 57.95
N GLU A 389 -22.58 -4.34 58.97
CA GLU A 389 -23.36 -3.63 60.04
C GLU A 389 -23.23 -2.12 59.93
N GLU A 390 -22.64 -1.58 58.85
CA GLU A 390 -22.31 -0.17 58.70
C GLU A 390 -23.23 0.56 57.76
N PHE A 391 -23.69 1.77 58.19
CA PHE A 391 -24.58 2.65 57.40
C PHE A 391 -24.00 4.06 57.37
N ILE A 392 -24.19 4.74 56.24
CA ILE A 392 -23.84 6.14 56.05
C ILE A 392 -25.04 6.94 55.61
N ILE A 393 -25.25 8.10 56.22
CA ILE A 393 -26.28 9.02 55.83
C ILE A 393 -25.64 10.37 55.50
N LEU A 394 -25.97 10.92 54.34
CA LEU A 394 -25.50 12.21 53.86
C LEU A 394 -26.64 13.21 53.77
N PHE A 395 -26.37 14.43 54.23
CA PHE A 395 -27.32 15.54 54.29
C PHE A 395 -26.73 16.77 53.59
N THR A 396 -27.63 17.59 53.05
CA THR A 396 -27.30 18.92 52.54
C THR A 396 -28.26 19.93 53.19
N ASP A 397 -27.73 21.18 53.36
CA ASP A 397 -28.56 22.33 53.81
C ASP A 397 -29.23 22.13 55.18
N LYS A 398 -28.52 21.53 56.16
CA LYS A 398 -28.98 21.38 57.56
C LYS A 398 -28.09 22.16 58.48
N ASP A 399 -28.61 22.53 59.65
CA ASP A 399 -27.83 23.11 60.76
C ASP A 399 -27.31 22.03 61.73
N ALA A 400 -26.44 22.43 62.65
CA ALA A 400 -25.82 21.54 63.61
C ALA A 400 -26.84 20.86 64.56
N ASN A 401 -27.83 21.59 65.00
CA ASN A 401 -28.87 21.07 65.85
C ASN A 401 -29.72 20.02 65.15
N ASN A 402 -30.03 20.23 63.87
CA ASN A 402 -30.75 19.28 63.07
C ASN A 402 -29.94 17.99 62.84
N VAL A 403 -28.68 18.06 62.47
CA VAL A 403 -27.84 16.85 62.24
C VAL A 403 -27.69 16.05 63.52
N HIS A 404 -27.34 16.71 64.62
CA HIS A 404 -27.26 16.05 65.94
C HIS A 404 -28.59 15.43 66.38
N SER A 405 -29.69 16.17 66.26
CA SER A 405 -31.04 15.68 66.59
C SER A 405 -31.45 14.48 65.76
N ILE A 406 -31.14 14.44 64.44
CA ILE A 406 -31.42 13.31 63.61
C ILE A 406 -30.60 12.09 64.02
N ALA A 407 -29.30 12.25 64.31
CA ALA A 407 -28.45 11.15 64.75
C ALA A 407 -28.93 10.58 66.08
N GLU A 408 -29.29 11.44 67.06
CA GLU A 408 -29.83 11.00 68.33
C GLU A 408 -31.21 10.35 68.20
N ARG A 409 -32.06 10.80 67.25
CA ARG A 409 -33.31 10.17 66.96
C ARG A 409 -33.11 8.77 66.35
N MET A 410 -32.16 8.61 65.44
CA MET A 410 -31.80 7.29 64.88
C MET A 410 -31.39 6.33 66.00
N ARG A 411 -30.48 6.75 66.86
CA ARG A 411 -30.01 5.96 68.00
C ARG A 411 -31.17 5.51 68.90
N LYS A 412 -32.02 6.47 69.32
CA LYS A 412 -33.15 6.21 70.22
C LYS A 412 -34.22 5.31 69.57
N GLU A 413 -34.54 5.50 68.30
CA GLU A 413 -35.52 4.65 67.61
C GLU A 413 -34.98 3.23 67.43
N VAL A 414 -33.70 3.03 67.14
CA VAL A 414 -33.08 1.70 67.14
C VAL A 414 -33.14 1.07 68.53
N GLN A 415 -32.79 1.82 69.55
CA GLN A 415 -32.90 1.35 70.95
C GLN A 415 -34.36 0.97 71.32
N ARG A 416 -35.38 1.70 70.83
CA ARG A 416 -36.80 1.43 71.04
C ARG A 416 -37.26 0.13 70.37
N LEU A 417 -36.54 -0.40 69.39
CA LEU A 417 -36.87 -1.71 68.80
C LEU A 417 -36.76 -2.81 69.86
N ALA A 418 -36.02 -2.56 70.97
CA ALA A 418 -35.84 -3.46 72.11
C ALA A 418 -35.49 -4.89 71.71
N ILE A 419 -34.68 -5.05 70.64
CA ILE A 419 -34.27 -6.37 70.13
C ILE A 419 -33.33 -6.98 71.17
N PRO A 420 -33.62 -8.16 71.72
CA PRO A 420 -32.79 -8.76 72.75
C PRO A 420 -31.34 -9.04 72.27
N HIS A 421 -30.35 -8.70 73.09
CA HIS A 421 -28.95 -8.99 72.84
C HIS A 421 -28.20 -9.32 74.10
N HIS A 422 -27.20 -10.17 74.06
CA HIS A 422 -26.38 -10.54 75.19
C HIS A 422 -25.22 -9.56 75.46
N THR A 423 -25.52 -8.27 75.59
CA THR A 423 -24.62 -7.21 75.90
C THR A 423 -25.02 -6.57 77.24
N GLU A 424 -24.22 -5.68 77.83
CA GLU A 424 -24.55 -4.96 79.05
C GLU A 424 -25.89 -4.16 78.94
N SER A 425 -26.24 -3.68 77.74
CA SER A 425 -27.48 -2.99 77.45
C SER A 425 -28.69 -3.93 77.37
N GLY A 426 -28.49 -5.24 77.26
CA GLY A 426 -29.53 -6.25 77.09
C GLY A 426 -30.27 -6.21 75.74
N ILE A 427 -29.97 -5.25 74.90
CA ILE A 427 -30.65 -5.02 73.59
C ILE A 427 -29.66 -4.57 72.51
N VAL A 428 -30.03 -4.69 71.25
CA VAL A 428 -29.27 -4.15 70.10
C VAL A 428 -29.30 -2.63 70.18
N THR A 429 -28.13 -2.00 70.06
CA THR A 429 -27.94 -0.55 70.03
C THR A 429 -27.11 -0.11 68.83
N LEU A 430 -27.00 1.18 68.60
CA LEU A 430 -26.29 1.79 67.48
C LEU A 430 -25.34 2.87 68.01
N SER A 431 -24.10 2.84 67.57
CA SER A 431 -23.13 3.95 67.78
C SER A 431 -23.09 4.82 66.54
N LEU A 432 -23.02 6.14 66.74
CA LEU A 432 -23.05 7.09 65.65
C LEU A 432 -21.95 8.14 65.78
N GLY A 433 -21.21 8.37 64.70
CA GLY A 433 -20.34 9.52 64.50
C GLY A 433 -20.97 10.49 63.51
N ALA A 434 -21.16 11.72 63.91
CA ALA A 434 -21.84 12.72 63.12
C ALA A 434 -20.98 13.97 62.94
N VAL A 435 -20.90 14.47 61.72
CA VAL A 435 -20.14 15.67 61.38
C VAL A 435 -20.96 16.59 60.50
N LEU A 436 -20.92 17.89 60.82
CA LEU A 436 -21.42 18.95 59.96
C LEU A 436 -20.27 19.82 59.49
N ALA A 437 -20.07 19.87 58.20
CA ALA A 437 -19.18 20.85 57.56
C ALA A 437 -20.02 22.08 57.18
N THR A 438 -19.71 23.22 57.75
CA THR A 438 -20.41 24.48 57.48
C THR A 438 -19.91 25.10 56.17
N GLN A 439 -20.61 26.10 55.66
CA GLN A 439 -20.27 26.84 54.44
C GLN A 439 -18.83 27.40 54.48
N ALA A 440 -18.31 27.71 55.67
CA ALA A 440 -16.98 28.26 55.86
C ALA A 440 -15.85 27.23 55.82
N SER A 441 -16.16 25.93 55.70
CA SER A 441 -15.15 24.83 55.73
C SER A 441 -14.49 24.58 54.37
N GLY A 442 -14.28 25.61 53.54
CA GLY A 442 -13.80 25.53 52.14
C GLY A 442 -12.45 24.85 51.91
N HIS A 443 -11.69 24.55 52.96
CA HIS A 443 -10.36 23.87 52.89
C HIS A 443 -10.46 22.35 53.12
N TRP A 444 -11.62 21.83 53.41
CA TRP A 444 -11.83 20.41 53.70
C TRP A 444 -12.16 19.65 52.42
N SER A 445 -11.52 18.49 52.26
CA SER A 445 -11.94 17.51 51.22
C SER A 445 -13.02 16.60 51.78
N TYR A 446 -13.78 15.95 50.89
CA TYR A 446 -14.76 14.93 51.30
C TYR A 446 -14.08 13.85 52.19
N GLN A 447 -12.90 13.39 51.81
CA GLN A 447 -12.16 12.38 52.57
C GLN A 447 -11.86 12.84 54.00
N ASN A 448 -11.42 14.11 54.20
CA ASN A 448 -11.15 14.61 55.52
C ASN A 448 -12.42 14.66 56.39
N ILE A 449 -13.57 14.99 55.82
CA ILE A 449 -14.87 15.00 56.53
C ILE A 449 -15.29 13.58 56.90
N PHE A 450 -15.12 12.63 55.99
CA PHE A 450 -15.38 11.23 56.25
C PHE A 450 -14.49 10.68 57.39
N ASP A 451 -13.19 10.89 57.31
CA ASP A 451 -12.24 10.46 58.35
C ASP A 451 -12.56 11.04 59.72
N HIS A 452 -13.01 12.30 59.72
CA HIS A 452 -13.42 12.95 60.97
C HIS A 452 -14.72 12.35 61.51
N ALA A 453 -15.70 11.99 60.66
CA ALA A 453 -16.92 11.32 61.10
C ALA A 453 -16.63 9.90 61.63
N ASP A 454 -15.75 9.17 61.03
CA ASP A 454 -15.27 7.86 61.51
C ASP A 454 -14.57 7.97 62.84
N GLU A 455 -13.73 9.02 63.06
CA GLU A 455 -13.13 9.32 64.36
C GLU A 455 -14.20 9.57 65.43
N GLN A 456 -15.30 10.27 65.08
CA GLN A 456 -16.39 10.48 66.04
C GLN A 456 -17.14 9.15 66.34
N LEU A 457 -17.33 8.27 65.36
CA LEU A 457 -17.90 6.93 65.58
C LEU A 457 -16.98 6.10 66.51
N TYR A 458 -15.66 6.15 66.26
CA TYR A 458 -14.71 5.48 67.16
C TYR A 458 -14.78 5.99 68.58
N LYS A 459 -14.92 7.33 68.78
CA LYS A 459 -15.11 7.93 70.12
C LYS A 459 -16.44 7.47 70.76
N ALA A 460 -17.52 7.32 69.95
CA ALA A 460 -18.77 6.80 70.43
C ALA A 460 -18.65 5.34 70.93
N LYS A 461 -17.98 4.49 70.13
CA LYS A 461 -17.66 3.11 70.57
C LYS A 461 -16.82 3.07 71.86
N GLY A 462 -15.82 3.98 72.00
CA GLY A 462 -14.94 4.10 73.17
C GLY A 462 -15.62 4.65 74.42
N LYS A 463 -16.73 5.42 74.30
CA LYS A 463 -17.53 5.95 75.41
C LYS A 463 -18.54 4.94 76.01
N GLY A 464 -18.49 3.70 75.60
CA GLY A 464 -19.41 2.66 76.09
C GLY A 464 -20.52 2.30 75.12
N ARG A 465 -20.40 2.72 73.85
CA ARG A 465 -21.37 2.46 72.79
C ARG A 465 -22.75 3.13 73.05
N ASN A 466 -23.75 2.81 72.26
CA ASN A 466 -25.10 3.35 72.34
C ASN A 466 -25.11 4.89 72.55
N CYS A 467 -24.31 5.62 71.80
CA CYS A 467 -24.23 7.07 71.92
C CYS A 467 -23.89 7.72 70.56
N THR A 468 -24.18 9.00 70.46
CA THR A 468 -23.81 9.84 69.35
C THR A 468 -22.68 10.77 69.75
N VAL A 469 -21.65 10.83 68.95
CA VAL A 469 -20.61 11.88 69.07
C VAL A 469 -20.74 12.77 67.82
N PHE A 470 -20.93 14.05 68.07
CA PHE A 470 -21.14 15.06 67.03
C PHE A 470 -19.98 16.07 67.05
N SER A 471 -19.58 16.52 65.86
CA SER A 471 -18.63 17.60 65.69
C SER A 471 -19.09 18.52 64.54
N GLU A 472 -18.89 19.81 64.74
CA GLU A 472 -19.07 20.82 63.69
C GLU A 472 -17.69 21.26 63.19
N ILE A 473 -17.54 21.32 61.87
CA ILE A 473 -16.28 21.76 61.20
C ILE A 473 -16.57 23.12 60.59
N ASP A 474 -15.79 24.12 61.01
CA ASP A 474 -15.83 25.48 60.50
C ASP A 474 -14.48 25.92 59.94
N ALA A 475 -14.37 27.18 59.47
CA ALA A 475 -13.18 27.75 58.90
C ALA A 475 -11.97 27.84 59.89
N SER A 476 -12.21 27.74 61.18
CA SER A 476 -11.15 27.86 62.21
C SER A 476 -10.40 26.54 62.45
N MET A 477 -11.01 25.44 62.05
CA MET A 477 -10.43 24.12 62.22
C MET A 477 -9.52 23.78 60.99
N ALA A 478 -8.24 23.64 61.23
CA ALA A 478 -7.35 23.08 60.22
C ALA A 478 -7.57 21.56 60.08
N PRO A 479 -7.62 21.00 58.87
CA PRO A 479 -7.69 19.55 58.71
C PRO A 479 -6.45 18.93 59.36
N THR A 480 -6.67 18.10 60.38
CA THR A 480 -5.60 17.35 61.05
C THR A 480 -4.94 16.47 59.99
N ARG A 481 -3.67 16.77 59.65
CA ARG A 481 -2.83 15.87 58.86
C ARG A 481 -2.60 14.62 59.71
N ASN A 482 -3.43 13.63 59.60
CA ASN A 482 -3.12 12.29 60.09
C ASN A 482 -2.00 11.69 59.24
N VAL A 483 -0.76 11.85 59.73
CA VAL A 483 0.36 11.01 59.38
C VAL A 483 0.06 9.64 60.03
N ASN A 484 -0.08 8.59 59.19
CA ASN A 484 -0.25 7.17 59.55
C ASN A 484 -1.68 6.62 59.72
N HIS A 485 -2.41 6.50 58.62
CA HIS A 485 -3.43 5.47 58.49
C HIS A 485 -3.45 4.88 57.06
N ALA A 486 -2.29 4.77 56.39
CA ALA A 486 -2.15 3.95 55.18
C ALA A 486 -2.34 2.44 55.44
N ASP A 487 -2.22 2.00 56.72
CA ASP A 487 -2.34 0.59 57.11
C ASP A 487 -3.74 0.18 57.57
N ASN A 488 -4.66 1.12 57.81
CA ASN A 488 -6.02 0.79 58.27
C ASN A 488 -7.07 0.90 57.17
N ALA A 489 -6.80 1.54 56.04
CA ALA A 489 -7.71 1.51 54.88
C ALA A 489 -7.80 0.10 54.22
N ILE A 490 -6.90 -0.80 54.59
CA ILE A 490 -6.87 -2.18 54.09
C ILE A 490 -7.68 -3.13 55.00
N LYS A 491 -8.05 -2.74 56.23
CA LYS A 491 -8.81 -3.58 57.16
C LYS A 491 -10.33 -3.60 56.92
N PHE A 492 -10.84 -2.75 56.03
CA PHE A 492 -12.23 -2.79 55.56
C PHE A 492 -12.43 -3.65 54.29
N MET A 493 -11.38 -4.42 53.85
CA MET A 493 -11.43 -5.26 52.64
C MET A 493 -11.36 -6.77 52.94
N ASP A 494 -11.51 -7.22 54.21
CA ASP A 494 -11.66 -8.66 54.54
C ASP A 494 -13.01 -8.94 55.22
#